data_b708a82add991c2d45f22234756f79d1
#
_entry.id   b708a82add991c2d45f22234756f79d1
#
_cell.length_a   1.000
_cell.length_b   1.000
_cell.length_c   1.000
_cell.angle_alpha   90.00
_cell.angle_beta   90.00
_cell.angle_gamma   90.00
#
_symmetry.space_group_name_H-M   'P 1'
#
loop_
_entity.id
_entity.type
_entity.pdbx_description
1 polymer ?
#
loop_
_entity_poly.entity_id
_entity_poly.type
_entity_poly.pdbx_seq_one_letter_code
_entity_poly.pdbx_strand_id
1 'polypeptide(L)' 'MKEEKPRFLYRYEGAVTQFGKVIDDLWKAGTQAESESRAKANLMFQYKRKYKMDKAAKIELPGKIYILE' A
#
# COMPACT_ATOMS: atom_id res chain seq x y z
N MET A 1 20.24 -12.58 18.82
CA MET A 1 18.87 -12.25 18.99
C MET A 1 18.46 -10.97 18.30
N LYS A 2 17.34 -10.98 17.65
CA LYS A 2 16.92 -9.81 16.90
C LYS A 2 15.95 -8.99 17.70
N GLU A 3 16.13 -7.71 17.63
CA GLU A 3 15.14 -6.82 18.17
C GLU A 3 14.04 -6.68 17.16
N GLU A 4 12.83 -6.83 17.62
CA GLU A 4 11.71 -6.60 16.74
C GLU A 4 11.31 -5.16 16.83
N LYS A 5 11.20 -4.54 15.68
CA LYS A 5 10.71 -3.18 15.64
C LYS A 5 9.20 -3.19 15.76
N PRO A 6 8.64 -2.18 16.42
CA PRO A 6 7.19 -2.12 16.52
C PRO A 6 6.57 -2.02 15.14
N ARG A 7 5.46 -2.70 14.98
CA ARG A 7 4.69 -2.64 13.76
C ARG A 7 3.34 -2.07 14.06
N PHE A 8 2.87 -1.26 13.13
CA PHE A 8 1.58 -0.63 13.26
C PHE A 8 0.69 -1.10 12.14
N LEU A 9 -0.59 -1.12 12.41
CA LEU A 9 -1.56 -1.49 11.38
C LEU A 9 -1.91 -0.23 10.60
N TYR A 10 -1.67 -0.28 9.30
CA TYR A 10 -1.98 0.82 8.41
C TYR A 10 -3.12 0.41 7.50
N ARG A 11 -3.93 1.37 7.15
CA ARG A 11 -5.03 1.15 6.24
C ARG A 11 -5.01 2.22 5.16
N TYR A 12 -5.20 1.79 3.93
CA TYR A 12 -5.27 2.70 2.81
C TYR A 12 -6.70 2.78 2.29
N GLU A 13 -7.15 3.97 2.03
CA GLU A 13 -8.42 4.20 1.36
C GLU A 13 -8.20 5.27 0.32
N GLY A 14 -8.49 4.95 -0.94
CA GLY A 14 -8.37 5.93 -1.98
C GLY A 14 -8.15 5.29 -3.32
N ALA A 15 -7.93 6.14 -4.29
CA ALA A 15 -7.73 5.70 -5.66
C ALA A 15 -6.35 5.07 -5.84
N VAL A 16 -6.24 4.25 -6.87
CA VAL A 16 -4.95 3.74 -7.30
C VAL A 16 -4.74 4.28 -8.70
N THR A 17 -3.57 4.86 -8.94
CA THR A 17 -3.26 5.44 -10.23
C THR A 17 -2.03 4.77 -10.84
N GLN A 18 -1.97 4.84 -12.16
CA GLN A 18 -0.82 4.34 -12.90
C GLN A 18 -0.58 5.31 -14.03
N PHE A 19 0.61 5.87 -14.08
CA PHE A 19 0.98 6.85 -15.10
C PHE A 19 -0.02 8.02 -15.13
N GLY A 20 -0.46 8.45 -13.95
CA GLY A 20 -1.37 9.56 -13.87
C GLY A 20 -2.83 9.24 -14.15
N LYS A 21 -3.14 7.99 -14.44
CA LYS A 21 -4.51 7.59 -14.70
C LYS A 21 -5.05 6.77 -13.56
N VAL A 22 -6.31 7.02 -13.22
CA VAL A 22 -6.97 6.27 -12.17
C VAL A 22 -7.33 4.90 -12.71
N ILE A 23 -6.75 3.87 -12.11
CA ILE A 23 -7.07 2.49 -12.49
C ILE A 23 -8.00 1.83 -11.50
N ASP A 24 -8.19 2.46 -10.34
CA ASP A 24 -9.13 1.97 -9.34
C ASP A 24 -9.66 3.21 -8.61
N ASP A 25 -10.96 3.39 -8.61
CA ASP A 25 -11.56 4.57 -8.00
C ASP A 25 -11.45 4.56 -6.49
N LEU A 26 -11.61 3.40 -5.89
CA LEU A 26 -11.55 3.29 -4.45
C LEU A 26 -11.06 1.91 -4.09
N TRP A 27 -9.90 1.88 -3.48
CA TRP A 27 -9.29 0.64 -3.03
C TRP A 27 -9.07 0.73 -1.54
N LYS A 28 -9.48 -0.29 -0.84
CA LYS A 28 -9.30 -0.35 0.60
C LYS A 28 -8.48 -1.58 0.93
N ALA A 29 -7.43 -1.37 1.69
CA ALA A 29 -6.56 -2.47 2.07
C ALA A 29 -5.82 -2.10 3.34
N GLY A 30 -5.28 -3.10 3.99
CA GLY A 30 -4.52 -2.89 5.20
C GLY A 30 -3.23 -3.69 5.19
N THR A 31 -2.28 -3.26 5.96
CA THR A 31 -1.03 -3.97 6.11
C THR A 31 -0.38 -3.56 7.43
N GLN A 32 0.49 -4.42 7.92
CA GLN A 32 1.30 -4.11 9.08
C GLN A 32 2.69 -3.72 8.61
N ALA A 33 3.22 -2.67 9.17
CA ALA A 33 4.53 -2.19 8.77
C ALA A 33 5.14 -1.35 9.88
N GLU A 34 6.41 -1.09 9.76
CA GLU A 34 7.14 -0.30 10.74
C GLU A 34 6.97 1.18 10.51
N SER A 35 6.62 1.57 9.30
CA SER A 35 6.49 2.98 8.96
C SER A 35 5.49 3.12 7.82
N GLU A 36 5.07 4.35 7.60
CA GLU A 36 4.15 4.64 6.51
C GLU A 36 4.75 4.31 5.15
N SER A 37 6.03 4.60 4.97
CA SER A 37 6.71 4.28 3.72
C SER A 37 6.67 2.79 3.43
N ARG A 38 6.94 2.00 4.44
CA ARG A 38 6.88 0.55 4.30
C ARG A 38 5.48 0.08 4.03
N ALA A 39 4.52 0.68 4.72
CA ALA A 39 3.12 0.32 4.52
C ALA A 39 2.71 0.57 3.08
N LYS A 40 3.10 1.73 2.55
CA LYS A 40 2.77 2.06 1.18
C LYS A 40 3.37 1.06 0.20
N ALA A 41 4.64 0.71 0.41
CA ALA A 41 5.29 -0.27 -0.45
C ALA A 41 4.59 -1.61 -0.39
N ASN A 42 4.24 -2.04 0.83
CA ASN A 42 3.53 -3.31 1.00
C ASN A 42 2.19 -3.30 0.28
N LEU A 43 1.47 -2.19 0.39
CA LEU A 43 0.16 -2.08 -0.23
C LEU A 43 0.27 -2.09 -1.75
N MET A 44 1.26 -1.42 -2.29
CA MET A 44 1.49 -1.46 -3.73
C MET A 44 1.79 -2.88 -4.19
N PHE A 45 2.58 -3.59 -3.43
CA PHE A 45 2.91 -4.97 -3.76
C PHE A 45 1.66 -5.83 -3.73
N GLN A 46 0.81 -5.65 -2.71
CA GLN A 46 -0.43 -6.40 -2.61
C GLN A 46 -1.33 -6.16 -3.81
N TYR A 47 -1.43 -4.91 -4.23
CA TYR A 47 -2.27 -4.56 -5.36
C TYR A 47 -1.78 -5.23 -6.63
N LYS A 48 -0.49 -5.15 -6.89
CA LYS A 48 0.09 -5.75 -8.08
C LYS A 48 -0.13 -7.25 -8.09
N ARG A 49 0.02 -7.86 -6.92
CA ARG A 49 -0.14 -9.30 -6.82
C ARG A 49 -1.60 -9.70 -7.04
N LYS A 50 -2.51 -8.94 -6.47
CA LYS A 50 -3.93 -9.25 -6.59
C LYS A 50 -4.41 -9.19 -8.04
N TYR A 51 -3.94 -8.21 -8.77
CA TYR A 51 -4.36 -8.00 -10.16
C TYR A 51 -3.35 -8.52 -11.15
N LYS A 52 -2.39 -9.29 -10.68
CA LYS A 52 -1.41 -9.98 -11.54
C LYS A 52 -0.63 -9.00 -12.40
N MET A 53 -0.28 -7.88 -11.84
CA MET A 53 0.51 -6.88 -12.54
C MET A 53 1.98 -7.25 -12.48
N ASP A 54 2.73 -6.75 -13.46
CA ASP A 54 4.17 -6.93 -13.49
C ASP A 54 4.79 -6.25 -12.28
N LYS A 55 5.82 -6.86 -11.72
CA LYS A 55 6.55 -6.26 -10.62
C LYS A 55 7.14 -4.91 -10.99
N ALA A 56 7.48 -4.74 -12.26
CA ALA A 56 8.03 -3.49 -12.72
C ALA A 56 6.98 -2.41 -12.95
N ALA A 57 5.71 -2.78 -12.90
CA ALA A 57 4.65 -1.80 -13.06
C ALA A 57 4.71 -0.81 -11.91
N LYS A 58 4.53 0.46 -12.21
CA LYS A 58 4.55 1.49 -11.20
C LYS A 58 3.14 1.98 -10.98
N ILE A 59 2.69 1.87 -9.75
CA ILE A 59 1.40 2.41 -9.38
C ILE A 59 1.62 3.40 -8.26
N GLU A 60 0.64 4.26 -8.07
CA GLU A 60 0.70 5.27 -7.03
C GLU A 60 -0.56 5.20 -6.20
N LEU A 61 -0.39 5.51 -4.94
CA LEU A 61 -1.49 5.54 -3.99
C LEU A 61 -1.67 6.97 -3.49
N PRO A 62 -2.37 7.80 -4.25
CA PRO A 62 -2.50 9.21 -3.88
C PRO A 62 -3.45 9.47 -2.73
N GLY A 63 -4.18 8.46 -2.30
CA GLY A 63 -5.11 8.63 -1.21
C GLY A 63 -4.41 8.68 0.13
N LYS A 64 -5.18 8.52 1.19
CA LYS A 64 -4.65 8.65 2.53
C LYS A 64 -4.37 7.30 3.15
N ILE A 65 -3.31 7.25 3.93
CA ILE A 65 -2.99 6.09 4.72
C ILE A 65 -3.25 6.45 6.18
N TYR A 66 -4.00 5.59 6.84
CA TYR A 66 -4.35 5.78 8.25
C TYR A 66 -3.59 4.78 9.09
N ILE A 67 -3.21 5.20 10.27
CA ILE A 67 -2.61 4.27 11.22
C ILE A 67 -3.70 3.86 12.19
N LEU A 68 -3.84 2.55 12.37
CA LEU A 68 -4.80 1.98 13.31
C LEU A 68 -4.00 1.32 14.41
N GLU A 69 -4.30 1.66 15.60
CA GLU A 69 -3.56 1.07 16.72
C GLU A 69 -4.27 -0.07 17.35
#